data_bcc7a34196ffb13d028ea333cc53b0cb
#
_entry.id   bcc7a34196ffb13d028ea333cc53b0cb
#
_cell.length_a   1.000
_cell.length_b   1.000
_cell.length_c   1.000
_cell.angle_alpha   90.00
_cell.angle_beta   90.00
_cell.angle_gamma   90.00
#
_symmetry.space_group_name_H-M   'P 1'
#
loop_
_entity.id
_entity.type
_entity.pdbx_description
1 polymer ?
#
loop_
_entity_poly.entity_id
_entity_poly.type
_entity_poly.pdbx_seq_one_letter_code
_entity_poly.pdbx_strand_id
1 'polypeptide(L)'
;MLKYHYSYHLFVFPEFSFLGLLVGVLYGGVFEEILLRLFFMSLLIWIFQKIFKRNKGYLSNKYYWIAIVISAALFAAGHLPATEMLFGELTTNLIFRCFLLNGIGGLLFGYLYWKKGFEYVVLAHMVSHISLQLLFIPLFY
;
A
#
# COMPACT_ATOMS: atom_id res chain seq x y z
N MET A 1 -27.25 -30.25 -25.91
CA MET A 1 -27.78 -29.56 -24.71
C MET A 1 -26.66 -29.56 -23.67
N LEU A 2 -25.76 -28.58 -23.78
CA LEU A 2 -24.59 -28.44 -22.91
C LEU A 2 -25.03 -27.69 -21.67
N LYS A 3 -25.11 -28.37 -20.53
CA LYS A 3 -25.29 -27.78 -19.22
C LYS A 3 -24.01 -27.01 -18.88
N TYR A 4 -24.03 -25.68 -18.96
CA TYR A 4 -23.02 -24.84 -18.34
C TYR A 4 -23.13 -25.06 -16.82
N HIS A 5 -22.22 -25.83 -16.26
CA HIS A 5 -21.94 -25.81 -14.83
C HIS A 5 -21.31 -24.45 -14.53
N TYR A 6 -22.12 -23.48 -14.11
CA TYR A 6 -21.64 -22.39 -13.34
C TYR A 6 -21.12 -22.97 -12.01
N SER A 7 -19.85 -23.34 -12.00
CA SER A 7 -19.14 -23.47 -10.74
C SER A 7 -19.18 -22.08 -10.09
N TYR A 8 -20.02 -21.95 -9.10
CA TYR A 8 -19.89 -20.90 -8.10
C TYR A 8 -18.51 -21.10 -7.50
N HIS A 9 -17.51 -20.40 -8.04
CA HIS A 9 -16.26 -20.21 -7.33
C HIS A 9 -16.65 -19.40 -6.10
N LEU A 10 -17.04 -20.15 -5.11
CA LEU A 10 -17.10 -19.71 -3.72
C LEU A 10 -15.96 -18.73 -3.47
N PHE A 11 -16.28 -17.65 -2.80
CA PHE A 11 -15.35 -16.74 -2.20
C PHE A 11 -14.09 -17.49 -1.76
N VAL A 12 -12.98 -17.28 -2.45
CA VAL A 12 -11.68 -17.77 -1.99
C VAL A 12 -11.37 -16.91 -0.78
N PHE A 13 -11.72 -17.40 0.38
CA PHE A 13 -11.32 -16.76 1.62
C PHE A 13 -9.80 -16.80 1.68
N PRO A 14 -9.14 -15.69 1.99
CA PRO A 14 -7.71 -15.70 2.15
C PRO A 14 -7.35 -16.63 3.32
N GLU A 15 -6.69 -17.74 3.02
CA GLU A 15 -6.17 -18.65 4.03
C GLU A 15 -4.76 -18.20 4.46
N PHE A 16 -4.39 -18.53 5.70
CA PHE A 16 -3.01 -18.32 6.14
C PHE A 16 -2.04 -19.08 5.24
N SER A 17 -1.04 -18.35 4.75
CA SER A 17 0.04 -18.91 3.95
C SER A 17 1.38 -18.41 4.45
N PHE A 18 2.27 -19.31 4.85
CA PHE A 18 3.62 -18.94 5.26
C PHE A 18 4.40 -18.24 4.13
N LEU A 19 4.24 -18.71 2.89
CA LEU A 19 4.82 -18.04 1.73
C LEU A 19 4.22 -16.66 1.52
N GLY A 20 2.89 -16.51 1.66
CA GLY A 20 2.20 -15.23 1.61
C GLY A 20 2.68 -14.26 2.68
N LEU A 21 2.94 -14.76 3.91
CA LEU A 21 3.52 -13.97 4.98
C LEU A 21 4.93 -13.49 4.62
N LEU A 22 5.81 -14.37 4.13
CA LEU A 22 7.17 -14.00 3.74
C LEU A 22 7.17 -12.97 2.59
N VAL A 23 6.35 -13.18 1.57
CA VAL A 23 6.20 -12.25 0.46
C VAL A 23 5.68 -10.90 0.96
N GLY A 24 4.63 -10.89 1.78
CA GLY A 24 4.09 -9.65 2.36
C GLY A 24 5.13 -8.88 3.17
N VAL A 25 5.86 -9.56 4.05
CA VAL A 25 6.88 -8.94 4.90
C VAL A 25 8.08 -8.44 4.10
N LEU A 26 8.61 -9.24 3.17
CA LEU A 26 9.82 -8.87 2.42
C LEU A 26 9.50 -7.94 1.24
N TYR A 27 8.51 -8.29 0.42
CA TYR A 27 8.15 -7.48 -0.73
C TYR A 27 7.37 -6.23 -0.30
N GLY A 28 6.26 -6.37 0.43
CA GLY A 28 5.47 -5.25 0.92
C GLY A 28 6.26 -4.41 1.91
N GLY A 29 6.74 -5.02 3.00
CA GLY A 29 7.41 -4.30 4.07
C GLY A 29 8.73 -3.64 3.68
N VAL A 30 9.49 -4.19 2.74
CA VAL A 30 10.81 -3.65 2.35
C VAL A 30 10.81 -3.06 0.95
N PHE A 31 10.49 -3.88 -0.07
CA PHE A 31 10.66 -3.48 -1.46
C PHE A 31 9.71 -2.33 -1.86
N GLU A 32 8.44 -2.40 -1.46
CA GLU A 32 7.49 -1.33 -1.76
C GLU A 32 7.85 -0.03 -1.03
N GLU A 33 8.39 -0.10 0.19
CA GLU A 33 8.84 1.08 0.92
C GLU A 33 10.09 1.71 0.30
N ILE A 34 11.03 0.91 -0.20
CA ILE A 34 12.17 1.42 -0.99
C ILE A 34 11.65 2.16 -2.24
N LEU A 35 10.73 1.57 -2.98
CA LEU A 35 10.23 2.13 -4.23
C LEU A 35 9.39 3.40 -3.99
N LEU A 36 8.44 3.35 -3.07
CA LEU A 36 7.45 4.41 -2.91
C LEU A 36 7.89 5.53 -1.94
N ARG A 37 8.62 5.20 -0.88
CA ARG A 37 9.04 6.21 0.11
C ARG A 37 10.45 6.67 -0.14
N LEU A 38 11.40 5.74 -0.11
CA LEU A 38 12.80 6.11 -0.25
C LEU A 38 13.10 6.71 -1.64
N PHE A 39 12.57 6.15 -2.70
CA PHE A 39 12.76 6.66 -4.06
C PHE A 39 11.70 7.70 -4.44
N PHE A 40 10.45 7.29 -4.63
CA PHE A 40 9.43 8.13 -5.29
C PHE A 40 9.05 9.36 -4.46
N MET A 41 8.72 9.19 -3.18
CA MET A 41 8.35 10.31 -2.30
C MET A 41 9.53 11.27 -2.08
N SER A 42 10.75 10.74 -1.92
CA SER A 42 11.96 11.56 -1.81
C SER A 42 12.24 12.35 -3.08
N LEU A 43 12.03 11.73 -4.25
CA LEU A 43 12.15 12.41 -5.55
C LEU A 43 11.15 13.57 -5.67
N LEU A 44 9.88 13.37 -5.29
CA LEU A 44 8.88 14.44 -5.27
C LEU A 44 9.29 15.60 -4.35
N ILE A 45 9.74 15.28 -3.14
CA ILE A 45 10.19 16.28 -2.18
C ILE A 45 11.40 17.03 -2.74
N TRP A 46 12.35 16.34 -3.35
CA TRP A 46 13.50 16.97 -3.99
C TRP A 46 13.08 17.91 -5.13
N ILE A 47 12.14 17.50 -5.99
CA ILE A 47 11.58 18.33 -7.07
C ILE A 47 10.91 19.59 -6.46
N PHE A 48 10.08 19.42 -5.43
CA PHE A 48 9.42 20.55 -4.76
C PHE A 48 10.43 21.50 -4.11
N GLN A 49 11.52 20.99 -3.54
CA GLN A 49 12.61 21.82 -3.03
C GLN A 49 13.26 22.64 -4.14
N LYS A 50 13.52 22.06 -5.30
CA LYS A 50 14.13 22.79 -6.44
C LYS A 50 13.21 23.88 -6.98
N ILE A 51 11.90 23.62 -7.04
CA ILE A 51 10.93 24.55 -7.63
C ILE A 51 10.52 25.64 -6.64
N PHE A 52 10.22 25.28 -5.38
CA PHE A 52 9.53 26.16 -4.43
C PHE A 52 10.41 26.72 -3.30
N LYS A 53 11.66 26.21 -3.15
CA LYS A 53 12.59 26.68 -2.10
C LYS A 53 13.44 27.87 -2.55
N ARG A 54 12.87 28.82 -3.23
CA ARG A 54 13.66 29.87 -3.88
C ARG A 54 14.36 30.86 -2.93
N ASN A 55 13.85 31.09 -1.68
CA ASN A 55 14.42 32.07 -0.74
C ASN A 55 14.25 31.73 0.76
N LYS A 56 13.71 30.57 1.11
CA LYS A 56 13.47 30.24 2.53
C LYS A 56 14.10 28.87 2.85
N GLY A 57 15.12 28.82 3.64
CA GLY A 57 15.95 27.65 3.95
C GLY A 57 15.28 26.27 4.13
N TYR A 58 13.93 26.15 4.14
CA TYR A 58 13.17 24.91 4.32
C TYR A 58 11.91 24.87 3.45
N LEU A 59 11.47 23.65 3.13
CA LEU A 59 10.23 23.39 2.38
C LEU A 59 9.02 23.43 3.34
N SER A 60 7.93 24.07 2.94
CA SER A 60 6.71 24.11 3.75
C SER A 60 6.08 22.72 3.88
N ASN A 61 5.50 22.41 5.05
CA ASN A 61 4.86 21.14 5.38
C ASN A 61 3.79 20.72 4.35
N LYS A 62 3.13 21.67 3.68
CA LYS A 62 2.14 21.35 2.63
C LYS A 62 2.70 20.50 1.50
N TYR A 63 3.95 20.69 1.11
CA TYR A 63 4.58 19.92 0.04
C TYR A 63 4.91 18.49 0.46
N TYR A 64 5.23 18.26 1.73
CA TYR A 64 5.36 16.92 2.28
C TYR A 64 4.01 16.19 2.25
N TRP A 65 2.92 16.86 2.64
CA TRP A 65 1.59 16.27 2.55
C TRP A 65 1.16 15.96 1.12
N ILE A 66 1.46 16.84 0.15
CA ILE A 66 1.21 16.58 -1.27
C ILE A 66 1.98 15.32 -1.72
N ALA A 67 3.26 15.21 -1.40
CA ALA A 67 4.07 14.03 -1.72
C ALA A 67 3.51 12.75 -1.07
N ILE A 68 3.07 12.82 0.19
CA ILE A 68 2.43 11.72 0.91
C ILE A 68 1.15 11.27 0.19
N VAL A 69 0.25 12.18 -0.14
CA VAL A 69 -1.02 11.87 -0.80
C VAL A 69 -0.79 11.24 -2.18
N ILE A 70 0.11 11.79 -2.99
CA ILE A 70 0.45 11.24 -4.31
C ILE A 70 1.05 9.83 -4.15
N SER A 71 2.00 9.65 -3.23
CA SER A 71 2.61 8.34 -2.97
C SER A 71 1.59 7.32 -2.44
N ALA A 72 0.66 7.73 -1.58
CA ALA A 72 -0.41 6.88 -1.07
C ALA A 72 -1.39 6.46 -2.16
N ALA A 73 -1.73 7.37 -3.08
CA ALA A 73 -2.59 7.05 -4.23
C ALA A 73 -1.92 6.04 -5.17
N LEU A 74 -0.62 6.18 -5.44
CA LEU A 74 0.14 5.20 -6.22
C LEU A 74 0.25 3.85 -5.52
N PHE A 75 0.45 3.86 -4.20
CA PHE A 75 0.47 2.65 -3.40
C PHE A 75 -0.87 1.89 -3.52
N ALA A 76 -1.99 2.59 -3.37
CA ALA A 76 -3.32 1.99 -3.54
C ALA A 76 -3.56 1.48 -4.97
N ALA A 77 -3.19 2.27 -5.98
CA ALA A 77 -3.32 1.86 -7.39
C ALA A 77 -2.47 0.62 -7.71
N GLY A 78 -1.27 0.50 -7.14
CA GLY A 78 -0.39 -0.67 -7.28
C GLY A 78 -1.00 -1.96 -6.74
N HIS A 79 -1.99 -1.87 -5.84
CA HIS A 79 -2.70 -3.04 -5.28
C HIS A 79 -3.91 -3.48 -6.12
N LEU A 80 -4.30 -2.73 -7.15
CA LEU A 80 -5.43 -3.11 -8.03
C LEU A 80 -5.20 -4.45 -8.74
N PRO A 81 -4.02 -4.76 -9.33
CA PRO A 81 -3.80 -6.06 -9.95
C PRO A 81 -3.92 -7.23 -8.97
N ALA A 82 -3.42 -7.09 -7.75
CA ALA A 82 -3.58 -8.10 -6.71
C ALA A 82 -5.04 -8.27 -6.29
N THR A 83 -5.79 -7.16 -6.22
CA THR A 83 -7.24 -7.18 -5.95
C THR A 83 -7.98 -7.93 -7.06
N GLU A 84 -7.66 -7.67 -8.33
CA GLU A 84 -8.25 -8.37 -9.47
C GLU A 84 -7.94 -9.88 -9.45
N MET A 85 -6.70 -10.25 -9.15
CA MET A 85 -6.30 -11.65 -9.02
C MET A 85 -7.06 -12.39 -7.92
N LEU A 86 -7.36 -11.72 -6.80
CA LEU A 86 -8.06 -12.32 -5.67
C LEU A 86 -9.57 -12.45 -5.90
N PHE A 87 -10.19 -11.49 -6.57
CA PHE A 87 -11.65 -11.41 -6.69
C PHE A 87 -12.17 -11.71 -8.11
N GLY A 88 -11.27 -11.91 -9.09
CA GLY A 88 -11.61 -12.26 -10.47
C GLY A 88 -11.98 -11.08 -11.36
N GLU A 89 -12.44 -9.97 -10.78
CA GLU A 89 -12.80 -8.74 -11.51
C GLU A 89 -12.63 -7.50 -10.64
N LEU A 90 -12.51 -6.33 -11.26
CA LEU A 90 -12.45 -5.04 -10.57
C LEU A 90 -13.81 -4.34 -10.64
N THR A 91 -14.67 -4.59 -9.68
CA THR A 91 -15.90 -3.82 -9.51
C THR A 91 -15.60 -2.44 -8.88
N THR A 92 -16.50 -1.47 -9.06
CA THR A 92 -16.38 -0.14 -8.44
C THR A 92 -16.20 -0.23 -6.92
N ASN A 93 -16.91 -1.14 -6.26
CA ASN A 93 -16.80 -1.36 -4.82
C ASN A 93 -15.44 -1.90 -4.41
N LEU A 94 -14.86 -2.83 -5.18
CA LEU A 94 -13.53 -3.37 -4.93
C LEU A 94 -12.43 -2.32 -5.16
N ILE A 95 -12.58 -1.50 -6.20
CA ILE A 95 -11.67 -0.36 -6.43
C ILE A 95 -11.74 0.61 -5.24
N PHE A 96 -12.95 1.01 -4.83
CA PHE A 96 -13.12 1.90 -3.67
C PHE A 96 -12.52 1.29 -2.40
N ARG A 97 -12.78 0.01 -2.11
CA ARG A 97 -12.20 -0.71 -0.97
C ARG A 97 -10.67 -0.75 -1.04
N CYS A 98 -10.11 -1.02 -2.22
CA CYS A 98 -8.66 -1.05 -2.43
C CYS A 98 -8.02 0.32 -2.12
N PHE A 99 -8.59 1.39 -2.65
CA PHE A 99 -8.11 2.75 -2.38
C PHE A 99 -8.32 3.18 -0.93
N LEU A 100 -9.41 2.80 -0.30
CA LEU A 100 -9.66 3.12 1.10
C LEU A 100 -8.63 2.45 2.02
N LEU A 101 -8.48 1.14 1.92
CA LEU A 101 -7.61 0.38 2.83
C LEU A 101 -6.12 0.67 2.57
N ASN A 102 -5.67 0.52 1.32
CA ASN A 102 -4.27 0.75 0.98
C ASN A 102 -3.92 2.24 0.99
N GLY A 103 -4.87 3.12 0.64
CA GLY A 103 -4.67 4.57 0.71
C GLY A 103 -4.46 5.05 2.14
N ILE A 104 -5.26 4.60 3.10
CA ILE A 104 -5.07 4.93 4.53
C ILE A 104 -3.71 4.41 5.02
N GLY A 105 -3.36 3.15 4.69
CA GLY A 105 -2.04 2.60 4.97
C GLY A 105 -0.93 3.44 4.35
N GLY A 106 -1.08 3.80 3.08
CA GLY A 106 -0.14 4.64 2.34
C GLY A 106 0.08 6.03 2.96
N LEU A 107 -0.99 6.67 3.46
CA LEU A 107 -0.91 7.95 4.17
C LEU A 107 -0.14 7.81 5.49
N LEU A 108 -0.44 6.76 6.27
CA LEU A 108 0.24 6.47 7.53
C LEU A 108 1.74 6.22 7.29
N PHE A 109 2.08 5.37 6.33
CA PHE A 109 3.46 5.03 6.00
C PHE A 109 4.22 6.25 5.47
N GLY A 110 3.62 7.07 4.62
CA GLY A 110 4.23 8.32 4.16
C GLY A 110 4.47 9.31 5.28
N TYR A 111 3.54 9.44 6.23
CA TYR A 111 3.70 10.27 7.43
C TYR A 111 4.83 9.75 8.34
N LEU A 112 4.89 8.43 8.58
CA LEU A 112 5.96 7.81 9.37
C LEU A 112 7.32 8.03 8.72
N TYR A 113 7.42 7.85 7.40
CA TYR A 113 8.64 8.13 6.65
C TYR A 113 9.11 9.57 6.84
N TRP A 114 8.21 10.54 6.69
CA TRP A 114 8.53 11.95 6.86
C TRP A 114 8.96 12.31 8.29
N LYS A 115 8.30 11.74 9.31
CA LYS A 115 8.50 12.15 10.71
C LYS A 115 9.51 11.30 11.47
N LYS A 116 9.67 10.04 11.11
CA LYS A 116 10.46 9.08 11.87
C LYS A 116 11.61 8.47 11.07
N GLY A 117 11.48 8.40 9.75
CA GLY A 117 12.51 7.83 8.87
C GLY A 117 12.13 6.48 8.28
N PHE A 118 13.04 5.94 7.46
CA PHE A 118 12.79 4.78 6.62
C PHE A 118 12.60 3.50 7.45
N GLU A 119 13.37 3.30 8.50
CA GLU A 119 13.32 2.11 9.34
C GLU A 119 11.96 1.92 10.01
N TYR A 120 11.36 3.02 10.47
CA TYR A 120 10.06 2.99 11.13
C TYR A 120 8.92 2.63 10.16
N VAL A 121 8.98 3.10 8.91
CA VAL A 121 7.94 2.74 7.94
C VAL A 121 8.08 1.30 7.51
N VAL A 122 9.30 0.80 7.30
CA VAL A 122 9.55 -0.61 6.99
C VAL A 122 8.99 -1.51 8.10
N LEU A 123 9.31 -1.21 9.36
CA LEU A 123 8.79 -1.97 10.50
C LEU A 123 7.27 -1.91 10.60
N ALA A 124 6.67 -0.72 10.43
CA ALA A 124 5.22 -0.56 10.48
C ALA A 124 4.51 -1.36 9.38
N HIS A 125 5.06 -1.38 8.17
CA HIS A 125 4.49 -2.12 7.05
C HIS A 125 4.66 -3.64 7.25
N MET A 126 5.83 -4.11 7.69
CA MET A 126 6.02 -5.51 8.07
C MET A 126 5.02 -5.96 9.14
N VAL A 127 4.85 -5.17 10.20
CA VAL A 127 3.88 -5.46 11.27
C VAL A 127 2.45 -5.49 10.73
N SER A 128 2.08 -4.64 9.77
CA SER A 128 0.76 -4.69 9.15
C SER A 128 0.50 -6.02 8.41
N HIS A 129 1.48 -6.53 7.66
CA HIS A 129 1.38 -7.85 7.01
C HIS A 129 1.32 -9.01 8.03
N ILE A 130 2.15 -8.96 9.06
CA ILE A 130 2.11 -9.95 10.15
C ILE A 130 0.73 -9.94 10.82
N SER A 131 0.22 -8.77 11.16
CA SER A 131 -1.09 -8.62 11.78
C SER A 131 -2.22 -9.10 10.87
N LEU A 132 -2.16 -8.80 9.59
CA LEU A 132 -3.13 -9.28 8.60
C LEU A 132 -3.16 -10.81 8.55
N GLN A 133 -2.01 -11.46 8.43
CA GLN A 133 -1.89 -12.91 8.24
C GLN A 133 -2.15 -13.70 9.54
N LEU A 134 -1.66 -13.23 10.68
CA LEU A 134 -1.71 -14.00 11.94
C LEU A 134 -2.90 -13.66 12.83
N LEU A 135 -3.49 -12.48 12.68
CA LEU A 135 -4.60 -12.06 13.50
C LEU A 135 -5.88 -11.88 12.68
N PHE A 136 -5.83 -11.05 11.63
CA PHE A 136 -7.03 -10.66 10.93
C PHE A 136 -7.64 -11.82 10.11
N ILE A 137 -6.83 -12.53 9.33
CA ILE A 137 -7.31 -13.67 8.53
C ILE A 137 -7.87 -14.76 9.44
N PRO A 138 -7.18 -15.29 10.47
CA PRO A 138 -7.73 -16.34 11.33
C PRO A 138 -8.93 -15.95 12.17
N LEU A 139 -9.14 -14.65 12.43
CA LEU A 139 -10.26 -14.19 13.25
C LEU A 139 -11.53 -13.90 12.43
N PHE A 140 -11.39 -13.56 11.15
CA PHE A 140 -12.52 -13.07 10.34
C PHE A 140 -12.82 -13.95 9.11
N TYR A 141 -11.94 -14.90 8.82
CA TYR A 141 -12.07 -15.87 7.73
C TYR A 141 -11.70 -17.28 8.18
#